data_3396b41abfe3555b6ef17ff29799b962
#
_entry.id   3396b41abfe3555b6ef17ff29799b962
#
_cell.length_a   1.000
_cell.length_b   1.000
_cell.length_c   1.000
_cell.angle_alpha   90.00
_cell.angle_beta   90.00
_cell.angle_gamma   90.00
#
_symmetry.space_group_name_H-M   'P 1'
#
loop_
_entity.id
_entity.type
_entity.pdbx_description
1 polymer ?
#
loop_
_entity_poly.entity_id
_entity_poly.type
_entity_poly.pdbx_seq_one_letter_code
_entity_poly.pdbx_strand_id
1 'polypeptide(L)'
;MRAALEASRRSVDVAVVSKVHPLRSHSAAAQGGINAAVGDEDSWEAHAFDTVKGSDYLADQDAAEALCREAPTDIIELENMGTVFSRRDDGRLAQRPFGGAGFPRTCFVGDITGQAILHVVWEQLVKAGVPTYEEWFVTSLVVEDGACRGVIAMEMRSGQVQAIGAKAVILASGGLGRVYQPTTNSLISTGDGMSLAYRVGAPLMDMEFVQFHPTTLRDSGVLLTEGARGEGAYLLNAQGERFLSRYAPQKMELAPRDVISRAEQTEIDEGRGVEGCVLLDLRHLGEQRIRERLWQISELAQDLAGTDILKEPVRVRPGMHYHMGGVKTDVHGASSVPGIFAAGECACVTVHGANRLGGNSLLETVVFGRRAGAAAADYARAAAPHNGSQAAATDQEKALTAVLERPRREDTIAGIRREMGATMTANLGVFRTEKGMAEAVAKIGELKERYRSLGVQDKGRVFNFDLTSYLELGYLLDCAECIATAALARRESRGAHSRLDFPERDDDNWLKHSLCYRTPDGPRLDYGPVTLTRWQPERRAY
;
A
#
# COMPACT_ATOMS: atom_id res chain seq x y z
N MET A 1 -9.21 -11.96 -1.57
CA MET A 1 -10.65 -12.31 -1.64
C MET A 1 -11.27 -12.00 -2.99
N ARG A 2 -11.23 -10.76 -3.53
CA ARG A 2 -11.84 -10.44 -4.84
C ARG A 2 -11.29 -11.32 -5.98
N ALA A 3 -9.98 -11.57 -6.02
CA ALA A 3 -9.36 -12.45 -6.99
C ALA A 3 -9.82 -13.92 -6.85
N ALA A 4 -9.89 -14.42 -5.62
CA ALA A 4 -10.36 -15.78 -5.36
C ALA A 4 -11.83 -15.97 -5.75
N LEU A 5 -12.69 -14.98 -5.48
CA LEU A 5 -14.08 -15.00 -5.89
C LEU A 5 -14.22 -15.05 -7.41
N GLU A 6 -13.43 -14.26 -8.16
CA GLU A 6 -13.45 -14.28 -9.60
C GLU A 6 -12.93 -15.60 -10.18
N ALA A 7 -11.84 -16.15 -9.62
CA ALA A 7 -11.31 -17.44 -10.02
C ALA A 7 -12.32 -18.58 -9.77
N SER A 8 -13.00 -18.59 -8.62
CA SER A 8 -14.06 -19.55 -8.32
C SER A 8 -15.21 -19.48 -9.32
N ARG A 9 -15.65 -18.29 -9.73
CA ARG A 9 -16.68 -18.10 -10.77
C ARG A 9 -16.28 -18.67 -12.13
N ARG A 10 -14.98 -18.86 -12.35
CA ARG A 10 -14.42 -19.46 -13.58
C ARG A 10 -14.19 -20.97 -13.48
N SER A 11 -14.76 -21.60 -12.46
CA SER A 11 -14.74 -23.06 -12.26
C SER A 11 -13.31 -23.65 -12.17
N VAL A 12 -12.40 -22.93 -11.51
CA VAL A 12 -11.11 -23.47 -11.10
C VAL A 12 -11.11 -23.69 -9.58
N ASP A 13 -10.38 -24.71 -9.14
CA ASP A 13 -10.16 -24.95 -7.73
C ASP A 13 -9.26 -23.86 -7.15
N VAL A 14 -9.71 -23.18 -6.10
CA VAL A 14 -9.03 -22.03 -5.51
C VAL A 14 -9.10 -22.06 -4.00
N ALA A 15 -8.03 -21.64 -3.34
CA ALA A 15 -7.98 -21.44 -1.90
C ALA A 15 -7.32 -20.10 -1.54
N VAL A 16 -7.66 -19.57 -0.37
CA VAL A 16 -7.00 -18.39 0.22
C VAL A 16 -6.09 -18.84 1.35
N VAL A 17 -4.83 -18.43 1.33
CA VAL A 17 -3.86 -18.64 2.42
C VAL A 17 -3.53 -17.29 3.04
N SER A 18 -3.69 -17.14 4.35
CA SER A 18 -3.51 -15.87 5.05
C SER A 18 -2.85 -16.07 6.41
N LYS A 19 -1.87 -15.20 6.74
CA LYS A 19 -1.21 -15.20 8.06
C LYS A 19 -2.11 -14.71 9.19
N VAL A 20 -3.24 -14.09 8.86
CA VAL A 20 -4.28 -13.64 9.81
C VAL A 20 -5.64 -13.98 9.23
N HIS A 21 -6.70 -13.86 10.05
CA HIS A 21 -8.06 -13.90 9.51
C HIS A 21 -8.26 -12.83 8.42
N PRO A 22 -8.84 -13.14 7.25
CA PRO A 22 -8.95 -12.22 6.12
C PRO A 22 -9.60 -10.87 6.43
N LEU A 23 -10.55 -10.81 7.38
CA LEU A 23 -11.16 -9.56 7.84
C LEU A 23 -10.22 -8.65 8.64
N ARG A 24 -9.05 -9.14 9.05
CA ARG A 24 -7.99 -8.31 9.66
C ARG A 24 -7.07 -7.64 8.64
N SER A 25 -7.40 -7.71 7.37
CA SER A 25 -6.70 -6.99 6.31
C SER A 25 -6.63 -5.49 6.58
N HIS A 26 -5.51 -4.87 6.19
CA HIS A 26 -5.36 -3.41 6.28
C HIS A 26 -6.44 -2.63 5.50
N SER A 27 -7.11 -3.25 4.52
CA SER A 27 -8.25 -2.65 3.82
C SER A 27 -9.36 -2.21 4.77
N ALA A 28 -9.52 -2.85 5.95
CA ALA A 28 -10.48 -2.44 6.98
C ALA A 28 -10.22 -1.02 7.51
N ALA A 29 -8.96 -0.56 7.49
CA ALA A 29 -8.58 0.78 7.93
C ALA A 29 -8.83 1.89 6.89
N ALA A 30 -9.31 1.55 5.69
CA ALA A 30 -9.60 2.53 4.65
C ALA A 30 -10.95 3.21 4.92
N GLN A 31 -10.89 4.44 5.40
CA GLN A 31 -12.05 5.21 5.88
C GLN A 31 -12.75 5.97 4.75
N GLY A 32 -11.95 6.54 3.83
CA GLY A 32 -12.37 7.65 2.97
C GLY A 32 -13.34 7.31 1.85
N GLY A 33 -13.22 6.16 1.21
CA GLY A 33 -14.07 5.76 0.10
C GLY A 33 -13.32 5.19 -1.10
N ILE A 34 -14.05 4.92 -2.16
CA ILE A 34 -13.61 4.30 -3.40
C ILE A 34 -14.09 5.13 -4.59
N ASN A 35 -13.19 5.42 -5.54
CA ASN A 35 -13.50 6.28 -6.68
C ASN A 35 -14.26 5.53 -7.78
N ALA A 36 -15.29 6.17 -8.33
CA ALA A 36 -15.90 5.78 -9.60
C ALA A 36 -16.66 6.97 -10.22
N ALA A 37 -16.54 7.14 -11.52
CA ALA A 37 -17.27 8.16 -12.26
C ALA A 37 -18.71 7.69 -12.52
N VAL A 38 -19.58 7.79 -11.52
CA VAL A 38 -21.00 7.41 -11.58
C VAL A 38 -21.95 8.61 -11.55
N GLY A 39 -21.44 9.84 -11.41
CA GLY A 39 -22.17 11.08 -11.50
C GLY A 39 -22.42 11.50 -12.96
N ASP A 40 -23.54 12.18 -13.23
CA ASP A 40 -23.96 12.57 -14.58
C ASP A 40 -22.97 13.52 -15.30
N GLU A 41 -22.22 14.30 -14.53
CA GLU A 41 -21.24 15.28 -15.06
C GLU A 41 -19.80 14.74 -15.15
N ASP A 42 -19.54 13.55 -14.59
CA ASP A 42 -18.22 12.92 -14.55
C ASP A 42 -18.10 11.84 -15.61
N SER A 43 -16.88 11.48 -15.99
CA SER A 43 -16.60 10.41 -16.94
C SER A 43 -15.39 9.60 -16.52
N TRP A 44 -15.29 8.37 -17.02
CA TRP A 44 -14.11 7.54 -16.77
C TRP A 44 -12.84 8.17 -17.38
N GLU A 45 -12.97 8.93 -18.48
CA GLU A 45 -11.86 9.68 -19.09
C GLU A 45 -11.36 10.79 -18.16
N ALA A 46 -12.26 11.55 -17.55
CA ALA A 46 -11.91 12.57 -16.56
C ALA A 46 -11.27 11.92 -15.32
N HIS A 47 -11.75 10.76 -14.87
CA HIS A 47 -11.14 10.00 -13.79
C HIS A 47 -9.73 9.50 -14.17
N ALA A 48 -9.55 9.00 -15.38
CA ALA A 48 -8.24 8.56 -15.88
C ALA A 48 -7.26 9.74 -16.00
N PHE A 49 -7.71 10.88 -16.51
CA PHE A 49 -6.89 12.10 -16.55
C PHE A 49 -6.43 12.54 -15.16
N ASP A 50 -7.34 12.60 -14.18
CA ASP A 50 -6.99 12.95 -12.80
C ASP A 50 -6.01 11.94 -12.19
N THR A 51 -6.15 10.66 -12.52
CA THR A 51 -5.24 9.59 -12.07
C THR A 51 -3.84 9.79 -12.65
N VAL A 52 -3.72 10.02 -13.96
CA VAL A 52 -2.45 10.27 -14.66
C VAL A 52 -1.81 11.58 -14.19
N LYS A 53 -2.58 12.68 -14.11
CA LYS A 53 -2.09 13.96 -13.58
C LYS A 53 -1.66 13.82 -12.12
N GLY A 54 -2.46 13.14 -11.29
CA GLY A 54 -2.17 12.88 -9.88
C GLY A 54 -0.89 12.07 -9.68
N SER A 55 -0.61 11.13 -10.59
CA SER A 55 0.60 10.28 -10.59
C SER A 55 1.88 11.02 -11.03
N ASP A 56 1.79 12.31 -11.32
CA ASP A 56 2.84 13.13 -11.92
C ASP A 56 3.33 12.56 -13.27
N TYR A 57 2.37 12.06 -14.07
CA TYR A 57 2.55 11.49 -15.41
C TYR A 57 3.47 10.26 -15.49
N LEU A 58 3.71 9.60 -14.36
CA LEU A 58 4.49 8.34 -14.34
C LEU A 58 3.60 7.09 -14.43
N ALA A 59 2.27 7.21 -14.28
CA ALA A 59 1.38 6.08 -14.46
C ALA A 59 1.34 5.64 -15.93
N ASP A 60 1.36 4.33 -16.18
CA ASP A 60 1.01 3.78 -17.49
C ASP A 60 -0.46 4.09 -17.78
N GLN A 61 -0.70 4.82 -18.87
CA GLN A 61 -2.03 5.36 -19.14
C GLN A 61 -3.06 4.29 -19.52
N ASP A 62 -2.64 3.20 -20.13
CA ASP A 62 -3.49 2.03 -20.40
C ASP A 62 -3.96 1.35 -19.10
N ALA A 63 -3.10 1.26 -18.08
CA ALA A 63 -3.48 0.76 -16.76
C ALA A 63 -4.44 1.72 -16.05
N ALA A 64 -4.20 3.03 -16.12
CA ALA A 64 -5.09 4.05 -15.57
C ALA A 64 -6.47 4.05 -16.27
N GLU A 65 -6.49 3.90 -17.60
CA GLU A 65 -7.74 3.77 -18.38
C GLU A 65 -8.50 2.50 -17.99
N ALA A 66 -7.83 1.36 -17.86
CA ALA A 66 -8.46 0.10 -17.45
C ALA A 66 -9.11 0.25 -16.07
N LEU A 67 -8.38 0.80 -15.09
CA LEU A 67 -8.90 1.06 -13.74
C LEU A 67 -10.17 1.91 -13.78
N CYS A 68 -10.09 3.07 -14.44
CA CYS A 68 -11.15 4.07 -14.38
C CYS A 68 -12.38 3.69 -15.20
N ARG A 69 -12.20 3.00 -16.32
CA ARG A 69 -13.29 2.49 -17.17
C ARG A 69 -14.10 1.40 -16.47
N GLU A 70 -13.45 0.52 -15.73
CA GLU A 70 -14.11 -0.59 -15.04
C GLU A 70 -14.70 -0.18 -13.68
N ALA A 71 -14.26 0.92 -13.09
CA ALA A 71 -14.69 1.40 -11.78
C ALA A 71 -16.22 1.47 -11.59
N PRO A 72 -17.02 2.08 -12.49
CA PRO A 72 -18.47 2.16 -12.32
C PRO A 72 -19.14 0.78 -12.22
N THR A 73 -18.71 -0.16 -13.06
CA THR A 73 -19.23 -1.54 -13.05
C THR A 73 -18.89 -2.26 -11.75
N ASP A 74 -17.65 -2.12 -11.27
CA ASP A 74 -17.22 -2.76 -10.03
C ASP A 74 -17.91 -2.16 -8.79
N ILE A 75 -18.23 -0.86 -8.76
CA ILE A 75 -19.04 -0.25 -7.68
C ILE A 75 -20.45 -0.84 -7.66
N ILE A 76 -21.10 -0.95 -8.82
CA ILE A 76 -22.44 -1.56 -8.91
C ILE A 76 -22.38 -3.05 -8.51
N GLU A 77 -21.33 -3.76 -8.88
CA GLU A 77 -21.15 -5.16 -8.46
C GLU A 77 -20.99 -5.28 -6.94
N LEU A 78 -20.21 -4.40 -6.29
CA LEU A 78 -20.07 -4.36 -4.84
C LEU A 78 -21.41 -4.06 -4.15
N GLU A 79 -22.22 -3.16 -4.71
CA GLU A 79 -23.57 -2.87 -4.21
C GLU A 79 -24.47 -4.10 -4.33
N ASN A 80 -24.46 -4.77 -5.48
CA ASN A 80 -25.23 -6.00 -5.71
C ASN A 80 -24.77 -7.17 -4.80
N MET A 81 -23.50 -7.17 -4.37
CA MET A 81 -22.98 -8.10 -3.37
C MET A 81 -23.46 -7.80 -1.96
N GLY A 82 -23.93 -6.55 -1.68
CA GLY A 82 -24.46 -6.16 -0.39
C GLY A 82 -23.78 -4.94 0.26
N THR A 83 -22.87 -4.23 -0.43
CA THR A 83 -22.28 -3.00 0.13
C THR A 83 -23.31 -1.89 0.15
N VAL A 84 -23.65 -1.40 1.35
CA VAL A 84 -24.64 -0.32 1.56
C VAL A 84 -23.91 1.03 1.49
N PHE A 85 -23.67 1.52 0.29
CA PHE A 85 -23.09 2.84 0.09
C PHE A 85 -24.02 3.95 0.59
N SER A 86 -23.45 5.05 1.10
CA SER A 86 -24.17 6.26 1.46
C SER A 86 -24.90 6.84 0.24
N ARG A 87 -26.09 7.38 0.46
CA ARG A 87 -26.96 7.91 -0.60
C ARG A 87 -27.33 9.36 -0.39
N ARG A 88 -27.67 10.04 -1.48
CA ARG A 88 -28.32 11.34 -1.48
C ARG A 88 -29.83 11.17 -1.25
N ASP A 89 -30.52 12.27 -0.99
CA ASP A 89 -31.99 12.29 -0.78
C ASP A 89 -32.76 11.80 -2.01
N ASP A 90 -32.19 11.93 -3.21
CA ASP A 90 -32.76 11.41 -4.46
C ASP A 90 -32.53 9.90 -4.68
N GLY A 91 -31.90 9.22 -3.71
CA GLY A 91 -31.61 7.78 -3.73
C GLY A 91 -30.36 7.39 -4.52
N ARG A 92 -29.67 8.32 -5.19
CA ARG A 92 -28.42 8.06 -5.91
C ARG A 92 -27.24 7.90 -4.94
N LEU A 93 -26.17 7.26 -5.39
CA LEU A 93 -24.92 7.12 -4.63
C LEU A 93 -24.39 8.50 -4.24
N ALA A 94 -24.11 8.67 -2.95
CA ALA A 94 -23.43 9.86 -2.48
C ALA A 94 -21.95 9.80 -2.84
N GLN A 95 -21.43 10.93 -3.30
CA GLN A 95 -20.02 11.08 -3.66
C GLN A 95 -19.43 12.30 -2.97
N ARG A 96 -18.17 12.22 -2.54
CA ARG A 96 -17.46 13.33 -1.89
C ARG A 96 -16.19 13.70 -2.67
N PRO A 97 -15.75 14.97 -2.57
CA PRO A 97 -14.50 15.41 -3.20
C PRO A 97 -13.28 14.85 -2.46
N PHE A 98 -12.24 14.49 -3.22
CA PHE A 98 -10.92 14.16 -2.71
C PHE A 98 -9.85 14.99 -3.40
N GLY A 99 -8.68 15.11 -2.74
CA GLY A 99 -7.56 15.91 -3.20
C GLY A 99 -7.03 15.50 -4.56
N GLY A 100 -6.86 16.48 -5.44
CA GLY A 100 -6.38 16.27 -6.81
C GLY A 100 -7.44 15.85 -7.82
N ALA A 101 -8.65 15.50 -7.39
CA ALA A 101 -9.74 15.14 -8.29
C ALA A 101 -10.43 16.38 -8.89
N GLY A 102 -10.85 16.27 -10.15
CA GLY A 102 -11.64 17.30 -10.84
C GLY A 102 -13.12 17.27 -10.47
N PHE A 103 -13.63 16.10 -10.09
CA PHE A 103 -15.04 15.88 -9.72
C PHE A 103 -15.15 15.15 -8.37
N PRO A 104 -16.25 15.34 -7.63
CA PRO A 104 -16.56 14.55 -6.44
C PRO A 104 -17.00 13.14 -6.86
N ARG A 105 -16.07 12.19 -6.96
CA ARG A 105 -16.33 10.83 -7.44
C ARG A 105 -16.13 9.73 -6.40
N THR A 106 -15.79 10.08 -5.17
CA THR A 106 -15.51 9.09 -4.14
C THR A 106 -16.79 8.58 -3.50
N CYS A 107 -17.24 7.39 -3.87
CA CYS A 107 -18.34 6.67 -3.21
C CYS A 107 -17.88 6.19 -1.83
N PHE A 108 -18.76 6.18 -0.83
CA PHE A 108 -18.37 5.91 0.55
C PHE A 108 -19.49 5.27 1.38
N VAL A 109 -19.10 4.64 2.49
CA VAL A 109 -19.99 4.18 3.55
C VAL A 109 -19.56 4.92 4.83
N GLY A 110 -20.17 6.05 5.14
CA GLY A 110 -19.73 6.90 6.24
C GLY A 110 -18.22 7.16 6.19
N ASP A 111 -17.48 6.79 7.25
CA ASP A 111 -16.02 6.77 7.33
C ASP A 111 -15.43 5.36 7.57
N ILE A 112 -16.17 4.30 7.16
CA ILE A 112 -15.80 2.89 7.30
C ILE A 112 -15.84 2.12 5.96
N THR A 113 -15.61 2.76 4.84
CA THR A 113 -15.84 2.18 3.50
C THR A 113 -15.07 0.89 3.26
N GLY A 114 -13.79 0.85 3.64
CA GLY A 114 -12.96 -0.34 3.44
C GLY A 114 -13.43 -1.53 4.28
N GLN A 115 -13.85 -1.28 5.51
CA GLN A 115 -14.45 -2.32 6.38
C GLN A 115 -15.72 -2.88 5.76
N ALA A 116 -16.64 -2.02 5.29
CA ALA A 116 -17.89 -2.46 4.67
C ALA A 116 -17.64 -3.34 3.43
N ILE A 117 -16.77 -2.90 2.51
CA ILE A 117 -16.42 -3.67 1.32
C ILE A 117 -15.75 -5.01 1.70
N LEU A 118 -14.83 -4.98 2.66
CA LEU A 118 -14.10 -6.17 3.09
C LEU A 118 -15.03 -7.25 3.63
N HIS A 119 -16.00 -6.87 4.48
CA HIS A 119 -17.01 -7.78 5.02
C HIS A 119 -17.89 -8.39 3.93
N VAL A 120 -18.38 -7.56 3.02
CA VAL A 120 -19.22 -8.02 1.91
C VAL A 120 -18.49 -9.01 1.00
N VAL A 121 -17.25 -8.71 0.62
CA VAL A 121 -16.45 -9.62 -0.22
C VAL A 121 -16.11 -10.92 0.53
N TRP A 122 -15.91 -10.86 1.85
CA TRP A 122 -15.73 -12.04 2.69
C TRP A 122 -17.00 -12.92 2.71
N GLU A 123 -18.17 -12.33 2.92
CA GLU A 123 -19.44 -13.04 2.88
C GLU A 123 -19.66 -13.75 1.54
N GLN A 124 -19.35 -13.09 0.43
CA GLN A 124 -19.45 -13.69 -0.90
C GLN A 124 -18.45 -14.85 -1.08
N LEU A 125 -17.24 -14.73 -0.52
CA LEU A 125 -16.25 -15.80 -0.54
C LEU A 125 -16.72 -17.04 0.24
N VAL A 126 -17.25 -16.84 1.44
CA VAL A 126 -17.85 -17.89 2.27
C VAL A 126 -19.04 -18.54 1.56
N LYS A 127 -19.93 -17.74 0.96
CA LYS A 127 -21.06 -18.23 0.16
C LYS A 127 -20.62 -19.06 -1.03
N ALA A 128 -19.50 -18.70 -1.67
CA ALA A 128 -18.92 -19.46 -2.78
C ALA A 128 -18.22 -20.75 -2.33
N GLY A 129 -18.08 -21.00 -1.03
CA GLY A 129 -17.44 -22.20 -0.49
C GLY A 129 -15.92 -22.25 -0.72
N VAL A 130 -15.26 -21.12 -0.94
CA VAL A 130 -13.81 -21.07 -1.18
C VAL A 130 -13.07 -21.38 0.12
N PRO A 131 -12.23 -22.43 0.17
CA PRO A 131 -11.45 -22.77 1.36
C PRO A 131 -10.49 -21.64 1.75
N THR A 132 -10.40 -21.35 3.05
CA THR A 132 -9.50 -20.35 3.59
C THR A 132 -8.63 -20.97 4.68
N TYR A 133 -7.32 -20.91 4.46
CA TYR A 133 -6.30 -21.34 5.41
C TYR A 133 -5.85 -20.12 6.21
N GLU A 134 -6.45 -19.93 7.39
CA GLU A 134 -6.15 -18.83 8.30
C GLU A 134 -5.01 -19.18 9.22
N GLU A 135 -4.19 -18.18 9.61
CA GLU A 135 -2.99 -18.37 10.45
C GLU A 135 -1.96 -19.31 9.80
N TRP A 136 -1.87 -19.23 8.47
CA TRP A 136 -0.85 -19.88 7.67
C TRP A 136 0.11 -18.85 7.08
N PHE A 137 1.37 -18.95 7.49
CA PHE A 137 2.41 -18.02 7.09
C PHE A 137 3.17 -18.56 5.87
N VAL A 138 3.03 -17.91 4.71
CA VAL A 138 3.76 -18.28 3.49
C VAL A 138 5.23 -17.86 3.65
N THR A 139 6.14 -18.82 3.63
CA THR A 139 7.58 -18.61 3.86
C THR A 139 8.40 -18.53 2.58
N SER A 140 7.93 -19.18 1.50
CA SER A 140 8.59 -19.14 0.19
C SER A 140 7.64 -19.49 -0.95
N LEU A 141 7.97 -19.02 -2.15
CA LEU A 141 7.40 -19.49 -3.41
C LEU A 141 8.26 -20.65 -3.94
N VAL A 142 7.61 -21.62 -4.57
CA VAL A 142 8.29 -22.74 -5.25
C VAL A 142 8.34 -22.42 -6.74
N VAL A 143 9.55 -22.27 -7.30
CA VAL A 143 9.76 -22.06 -8.73
C VAL A 143 10.62 -23.18 -9.25
N GLU A 144 10.10 -23.95 -10.20
CA GLU A 144 10.77 -25.07 -10.86
C GLU A 144 10.58 -24.91 -12.38
N ASP A 145 11.61 -25.19 -13.16
CA ASP A 145 11.63 -25.02 -14.62
C ASP A 145 11.17 -23.61 -15.08
N GLY A 146 11.54 -22.58 -14.30
CA GLY A 146 11.21 -21.18 -14.59
C GLY A 146 9.75 -20.79 -14.37
N ALA A 147 8.91 -21.65 -13.76
CA ALA A 147 7.51 -21.35 -13.45
C ALA A 147 7.18 -21.63 -11.98
N CYS A 148 6.24 -20.87 -11.44
CA CYS A 148 5.72 -21.11 -10.10
C CYS A 148 4.93 -22.42 -10.04
N ARG A 149 5.19 -23.22 -8.98
CA ARG A 149 4.58 -24.52 -8.74
C ARG A 149 3.81 -24.58 -7.41
N GLY A 150 3.75 -23.49 -6.69
CA GLY A 150 3.07 -23.38 -5.42
C GLY A 150 3.84 -22.58 -4.38
N VAL A 151 3.50 -22.81 -3.12
CA VAL A 151 4.09 -22.12 -1.98
C VAL A 151 4.51 -23.10 -0.90
N ILE A 152 5.45 -22.69 -0.05
CA ILE A 152 5.72 -23.33 1.22
C ILE A 152 5.09 -22.43 2.29
N ALA A 153 4.27 -23.02 3.15
CA ALA A 153 3.61 -22.31 4.22
C ALA A 153 3.77 -23.05 5.55
N MET A 154 3.85 -22.27 6.62
CA MET A 154 3.88 -22.75 8.00
C MET A 154 2.50 -22.54 8.62
N GLU A 155 1.86 -23.61 9.08
CA GLU A 155 0.69 -23.51 9.94
C GLU A 155 1.14 -22.97 11.31
N MET A 156 0.71 -21.76 11.67
CA MET A 156 1.20 -21.10 12.89
C MET A 156 0.75 -21.81 14.16
N ARG A 157 -0.41 -22.45 14.13
CA ARG A 157 -0.99 -23.20 15.27
C ARG A 157 -0.15 -24.42 15.67
N SER A 158 0.47 -25.09 14.70
CA SER A 158 1.28 -26.31 14.96
C SER A 158 2.77 -26.09 14.74
N GLY A 159 3.14 -25.07 13.96
CA GLY A 159 4.49 -24.83 13.47
C GLY A 159 4.94 -25.80 12.37
N GLN A 160 4.02 -26.59 11.81
CA GLN A 160 4.32 -27.51 10.71
C GLN A 160 4.49 -26.76 9.40
N VAL A 161 5.51 -27.14 8.64
CA VAL A 161 5.82 -26.58 7.31
C VAL A 161 5.28 -27.53 6.25
N GLN A 162 4.51 -27.02 5.31
CA GLN A 162 3.88 -27.79 4.26
C GLN A 162 4.08 -27.16 2.88
N ALA A 163 4.22 -28.02 1.85
CA ALA A 163 4.14 -27.60 0.47
C ALA A 163 2.69 -27.59 -0.01
N ILE A 164 2.24 -26.47 -0.54
CA ILE A 164 0.93 -26.32 -1.17
C ILE A 164 1.18 -26.17 -2.67
N GLY A 165 0.91 -27.24 -3.43
CA GLY A 165 1.02 -27.22 -4.89
C GLY A 165 -0.07 -26.36 -5.53
N ALA A 166 0.31 -25.50 -6.45
CA ALA A 166 -0.63 -24.67 -7.19
C ALA A 166 -0.10 -24.38 -8.60
N LYS A 167 -1.01 -24.37 -9.58
CA LYS A 167 -0.69 -23.99 -10.96
C LYS A 167 -0.46 -22.49 -11.12
N ALA A 168 -1.12 -21.69 -10.28
CA ALA A 168 -0.96 -20.25 -10.21
C ALA A 168 -1.03 -19.77 -8.76
N VAL A 169 -0.24 -18.75 -8.42
CA VAL A 169 -0.24 -18.08 -7.11
C VAL A 169 -0.50 -16.59 -7.32
N ILE A 170 -1.52 -16.06 -6.65
CA ILE A 170 -1.83 -14.63 -6.65
C ILE A 170 -1.34 -14.03 -5.35
N LEU A 171 -0.35 -13.15 -5.42
CA LEU A 171 0.14 -12.39 -4.29
C LEU A 171 -0.78 -11.19 -4.03
N ALA A 172 -1.39 -11.14 -2.84
CA ALA A 172 -2.30 -10.08 -2.41
C ALA A 172 -2.03 -9.70 -0.95
N SER A 173 -0.76 -9.64 -0.57
CA SER A 173 -0.29 -9.46 0.81
C SER A 173 -0.39 -8.04 1.35
N GLY A 174 -0.83 -7.07 0.52
CA GLY A 174 -0.85 -5.64 0.87
C GLY A 174 0.54 -5.01 0.85
N GLY A 175 0.65 -3.85 1.50
CA GLY A 175 1.83 -3.00 1.42
C GLY A 175 2.98 -3.37 2.37
N LEU A 176 3.93 -2.44 2.47
CA LEU A 176 5.17 -2.58 3.23
C LEU A 176 5.38 -1.47 4.28
N GLY A 177 4.31 -0.78 4.68
CA GLY A 177 4.44 0.46 5.46
C GLY A 177 5.16 0.34 6.79
N ARG A 178 5.34 -0.89 7.31
CA ARG A 178 6.12 -1.15 8.54
C ARG A 178 7.64 -0.96 8.35
N VAL A 179 8.08 -0.64 7.15
CA VAL A 179 9.45 -0.14 6.87
C VAL A 179 9.69 1.24 7.49
N TYR A 180 8.63 2.02 7.72
CA TYR A 180 8.67 3.38 8.30
C TYR A 180 8.05 3.45 9.70
N GLN A 181 8.39 4.52 10.44
CA GLN A 181 7.81 4.85 11.73
C GLN A 181 7.78 6.39 11.91
N PRO A 182 6.59 7.05 12.09
CA PRO A 182 5.26 6.44 12.14
C PRO A 182 4.73 5.99 10.76
N THR A 183 3.69 5.16 10.79
CA THR A 183 2.99 4.70 9.60
C THR A 183 1.51 4.49 9.90
N THR A 184 0.65 4.75 8.92
CA THR A 184 -0.79 4.45 9.02
C THR A 184 -1.09 2.97 8.82
N ASN A 185 -0.09 2.20 8.39
CA ASN A 185 -0.26 0.79 8.03
C ASN A 185 -0.33 -0.12 9.25
N SER A 186 -1.19 -1.12 9.18
CA SER A 186 -1.33 -2.15 10.21
C SER A 186 -0.04 -2.93 10.43
N LEU A 187 0.06 -3.64 11.55
CA LEU A 187 1.25 -4.42 11.93
C LEU A 187 1.59 -5.52 10.92
N ILE A 188 0.60 -5.97 10.13
CA ILE A 188 0.75 -7.05 9.14
C ILE A 188 1.27 -6.57 7.78
N SER A 189 1.41 -5.26 7.56
CA SER A 189 1.88 -4.67 6.28
C SER A 189 3.41 -4.70 6.22
N THR A 190 3.96 -5.88 6.00
CA THR A 190 5.39 -6.21 6.15
C THR A 190 6.09 -6.58 4.82
N GLY A 191 5.44 -6.32 3.67
CA GLY A 191 6.04 -6.50 2.35
C GLY A 191 6.26 -7.95 1.91
N ASP A 192 5.55 -8.89 2.54
CA ASP A 192 5.77 -10.33 2.38
C ASP A 192 5.73 -10.75 0.90
N GLY A 193 4.65 -10.46 0.19
CA GLY A 193 4.49 -10.85 -1.22
C GLY A 193 5.52 -10.20 -2.14
N MET A 194 5.90 -8.94 -1.86
CA MET A 194 6.94 -8.25 -2.62
C MET A 194 8.29 -8.95 -2.46
N SER A 195 8.71 -9.21 -1.21
CA SER A 195 9.97 -9.90 -0.93
C SER A 195 9.97 -11.33 -1.45
N LEU A 196 8.86 -12.08 -1.32
CA LEU A 196 8.74 -13.44 -1.86
C LEU A 196 8.91 -13.48 -3.38
N ALA A 197 8.24 -12.57 -4.11
CA ALA A 197 8.40 -12.45 -5.56
C ALA A 197 9.84 -12.05 -5.97
N TYR A 198 10.41 -11.06 -5.26
CA TYR A 198 11.78 -10.59 -5.48
C TYR A 198 12.82 -11.70 -5.29
N ARG A 199 12.64 -12.55 -4.28
CA ARG A 199 13.55 -13.67 -3.98
C ARG A 199 13.56 -14.74 -5.06
N VAL A 200 12.49 -14.89 -5.82
CA VAL A 200 12.41 -15.84 -6.95
C VAL A 200 12.64 -15.20 -8.32
N GLY A 201 13.10 -13.94 -8.35
CA GLY A 201 13.57 -13.27 -9.56
C GLY A 201 12.54 -12.38 -10.26
N ALA A 202 11.33 -12.22 -9.73
CA ALA A 202 10.42 -11.19 -10.23
C ALA A 202 10.93 -9.80 -9.79
N PRO A 203 11.07 -8.81 -10.69
CA PRO A 203 11.52 -7.48 -10.30
C PRO A 203 10.47 -6.74 -9.48
N LEU A 204 10.94 -5.92 -8.52
CA LEU A 204 10.14 -4.89 -7.90
C LEU A 204 10.28 -3.58 -8.67
N MET A 205 9.17 -2.91 -8.92
CA MET A 205 9.13 -1.70 -9.75
C MET A 205 8.70 -0.50 -8.93
N ASP A 206 9.27 0.67 -9.24
CA ASP A 206 8.91 1.99 -8.69
C ASP A 206 8.99 2.08 -7.15
N MET A 207 9.97 1.38 -6.56
CA MET A 207 10.10 1.25 -5.11
C MET A 207 10.40 2.57 -4.38
N GLU A 208 10.95 3.57 -5.05
CA GLU A 208 11.23 4.90 -4.50
C GLU A 208 9.99 5.73 -4.19
N PHE A 209 8.83 5.37 -4.76
CA PHE A 209 7.60 6.17 -4.62
C PHE A 209 6.77 5.69 -3.42
N VAL A 210 6.95 6.40 -2.31
CA VAL A 210 6.26 6.19 -1.03
C VAL A 210 5.42 7.41 -0.70
N GLN A 211 4.09 7.25 -0.63
CA GLN A 211 3.16 8.32 -0.32
C GLN A 211 3.06 8.53 1.19
N PHE A 212 3.22 9.78 1.62
CA PHE A 212 2.94 10.21 2.99
C PHE A 212 1.54 10.84 3.04
N HIS A 213 0.75 10.43 4.06
CA HIS A 213 -0.56 11.04 4.29
C HIS A 213 -0.41 12.22 5.23
N PRO A 214 -0.98 13.39 4.89
CA PRO A 214 -0.83 14.59 5.71
C PRO A 214 -1.44 14.46 7.10
N THR A 215 -2.59 13.82 7.25
CA THR A 215 -3.34 13.78 8.51
C THR A 215 -3.14 12.46 9.26
N THR A 216 -1.91 12.24 9.76
CA THR A 216 -1.54 11.10 10.60
C THR A 216 -1.37 11.57 12.04
N LEU A 217 -1.99 10.87 12.99
CA LEU A 217 -1.83 11.16 14.43
C LEU A 217 -0.37 11.00 14.86
N ARG A 218 0.16 11.98 15.62
CA ARG A 218 1.57 12.08 15.98
C ARG A 218 2.14 10.81 16.61
N ASP A 219 1.49 10.30 17.64
CA ASP A 219 2.07 9.26 18.50
C ASP A 219 1.70 7.85 18.05
N SER A 220 0.45 7.65 17.63
CA SER A 220 -0.04 6.33 17.19
C SER A 220 0.24 6.00 15.72
N GLY A 221 0.45 7.01 14.87
CA GLY A 221 0.54 6.85 13.43
C GLY A 221 -0.82 6.56 12.75
N VAL A 222 -1.92 6.57 13.49
CA VAL A 222 -3.25 6.26 12.94
C VAL A 222 -3.73 7.37 12.02
N LEU A 223 -4.37 6.95 10.93
CA LEU A 223 -4.93 7.83 9.91
C LEU A 223 -6.17 8.56 10.40
N LEU A 224 -6.20 9.88 10.22
CA LEU A 224 -7.44 10.65 10.13
C LEU A 224 -7.74 10.89 8.65
N THR A 225 -8.85 10.33 8.15
CA THR A 225 -9.14 10.26 6.72
C THR A 225 -9.12 11.60 5.99
N GLU A 226 -8.73 11.56 4.73
CA GLU A 226 -8.90 12.69 3.80
C GLU A 226 -10.36 13.18 3.72
N GLY A 227 -11.32 12.31 4.04
CA GLY A 227 -12.73 12.68 4.15
C GLY A 227 -12.98 13.88 5.07
N ALA A 228 -12.19 14.05 6.16
CA ALA A 228 -12.28 15.22 7.02
C ALA A 228 -12.05 16.53 6.25
N ARG A 229 -11.00 16.55 5.40
CA ARG A 229 -10.70 17.71 4.53
C ARG A 229 -11.74 17.86 3.43
N GLY A 230 -12.24 16.74 2.89
CA GLY A 230 -13.36 16.73 1.94
C GLY A 230 -14.66 17.29 2.51
N GLU A 231 -14.91 17.10 3.81
CA GLU A 231 -16.04 17.70 4.55
C GLU A 231 -15.77 19.17 4.95
N GLY A 232 -14.55 19.68 4.77
CA GLY A 232 -14.19 21.08 4.94
C GLY A 232 -13.28 21.40 6.11
N ALA A 233 -12.62 20.41 6.75
CA ALA A 233 -11.64 20.65 7.81
C ALA A 233 -10.46 21.50 7.32
N TYR A 234 -9.91 22.35 8.19
CA TYR A 234 -8.76 23.23 7.92
C TYR A 234 -7.45 22.66 8.45
N LEU A 235 -6.35 22.98 7.76
CA LEU A 235 -4.99 22.74 8.24
C LEU A 235 -4.37 24.08 8.68
N LEU A 236 -4.01 24.16 9.98
CA LEU A 236 -3.50 25.37 10.60
C LEU A 236 -2.07 25.16 11.10
N ASN A 237 -1.24 26.20 11.01
CA ASN A 237 0.06 26.24 11.68
C ASN A 237 -0.07 26.74 13.15
N ALA A 238 1.06 26.91 13.84
CA ALA A 238 1.11 27.38 15.23
C ALA A 238 0.53 28.80 15.42
N GLN A 239 0.50 29.62 14.37
CA GLN A 239 -0.06 30.97 14.38
C GLN A 239 -1.57 30.98 14.08
N GLY A 240 -2.19 29.82 13.84
CA GLY A 240 -3.59 29.70 13.46
C GLY A 240 -3.87 30.06 11.99
N GLU A 241 -2.86 30.13 11.15
CA GLU A 241 -3.00 30.43 9.72
C GLU A 241 -3.31 29.16 8.92
N ARG A 242 -4.25 29.27 7.98
CA ARG A 242 -4.46 28.26 6.93
C ARG A 242 -3.31 28.34 5.91
N PHE A 243 -2.17 27.76 6.29
CA PHE A 243 -0.90 27.91 5.57
C PHE A 243 -0.94 27.42 4.11
N LEU A 244 -1.88 26.56 3.74
CA LEU A 244 -2.03 26.06 2.37
C LEU A 244 -2.32 27.18 1.35
N SER A 245 -2.80 28.33 1.77
CA SER A 245 -2.91 29.52 0.93
C SER A 245 -1.59 29.96 0.29
N ARG A 246 -0.44 29.61 0.91
CA ARG A 246 0.90 29.89 0.38
C ARG A 246 1.41 28.86 -0.61
N TYR A 247 0.96 27.59 -0.47
CA TYR A 247 1.49 26.44 -1.21
C TYR A 247 0.55 25.93 -2.32
N ALA A 248 -0.75 26.01 -2.12
CA ALA A 248 -1.78 25.52 -3.02
C ALA A 248 -3.04 26.40 -2.98
N PRO A 249 -2.97 27.70 -3.37
CA PRO A 249 -4.03 28.67 -3.16
C PRO A 249 -5.37 28.34 -3.84
N GLN A 250 -5.33 27.57 -4.95
CA GLN A 250 -6.55 27.22 -5.69
C GLN A 250 -7.31 26.04 -5.08
N LYS A 251 -6.59 25.03 -4.55
CA LYS A 251 -7.18 23.80 -4.05
C LYS A 251 -7.16 23.70 -2.52
N MET A 252 -6.33 24.47 -1.85
CA MET A 252 -6.20 24.49 -0.39
C MET A 252 -6.09 23.04 0.18
N GLU A 253 -6.91 22.67 1.14
CA GLU A 253 -6.93 21.34 1.76
C GLU A 253 -7.35 20.19 0.82
N LEU A 254 -7.79 20.50 -0.39
CA LEU A 254 -8.07 19.55 -1.47
C LEU A 254 -6.95 19.48 -2.52
N ALA A 255 -5.78 20.01 -2.22
CA ALA A 255 -4.57 19.75 -3.01
C ALA A 255 -4.15 18.26 -2.89
N PRO A 256 -3.35 17.73 -3.83
CA PRO A 256 -2.82 16.37 -3.74
C PRO A 256 -2.00 16.14 -2.47
N ARG A 257 -1.98 14.88 -2.01
CA ARG A 257 -1.30 14.49 -0.76
C ARG A 257 0.18 14.85 -0.71
N ASP A 258 0.89 14.65 -1.83
CA ASP A 258 2.32 15.00 -1.94
C ASP A 258 2.55 16.50 -1.75
N VAL A 259 1.67 17.34 -2.28
CA VAL A 259 1.73 18.80 -2.12
C VAL A 259 1.47 19.21 -0.67
N ILE A 260 0.41 18.66 -0.05
CA ILE A 260 0.07 19.00 1.35
C ILE A 260 1.14 18.48 2.30
N SER A 261 1.63 17.25 2.13
CA SER A 261 2.66 16.69 3.00
C SER A 261 3.98 17.49 2.94
N ARG A 262 4.36 18.00 1.75
CA ARG A 262 5.50 18.91 1.63
C ARG A 262 5.25 20.24 2.33
N ALA A 263 4.06 20.81 2.17
CA ALA A 263 3.69 22.07 2.84
C ALA A 263 3.73 21.92 4.37
N GLU A 264 3.14 20.86 4.91
CA GLU A 264 3.17 20.56 6.35
C GLU A 264 4.60 20.35 6.87
N GLN A 265 5.39 19.55 6.16
CA GLN A 265 6.77 19.30 6.56
C GLN A 265 7.59 20.60 6.55
N THR A 266 7.36 21.48 5.56
CA THR A 266 8.00 22.82 5.53
C THR A 266 7.58 23.67 6.72
N GLU A 267 6.28 23.72 7.07
CA GLU A 267 5.82 24.46 8.26
C GLU A 267 6.45 23.91 9.55
N ILE A 268 6.60 22.59 9.65
CA ILE A 268 7.23 21.94 10.80
C ILE A 268 8.73 22.26 10.87
N ASP A 269 9.45 22.09 9.76
CA ASP A 269 10.92 22.26 9.69
C ASP A 269 11.34 23.72 9.90
N GLU A 270 10.51 24.68 9.48
CA GLU A 270 10.73 26.12 9.68
C GLU A 270 10.23 26.63 11.05
N GLY A 271 9.80 25.74 11.95
CA GLY A 271 9.42 26.08 13.31
C GLY A 271 8.03 26.72 13.45
N ARG A 272 7.19 26.64 12.42
CA ARG A 272 5.78 27.09 12.48
C ARG A 272 4.81 25.97 12.84
N GLY A 273 5.31 24.78 13.17
CA GLY A 273 4.53 23.67 13.70
C GLY A 273 4.30 23.76 15.22
N VAL A 274 3.42 22.90 15.72
CA VAL A 274 3.13 22.71 17.16
C VAL A 274 3.67 21.34 17.58
N GLU A 275 4.76 21.29 18.35
CA GLU A 275 5.39 20.04 18.81
C GLU A 275 5.68 19.03 17.65
N GLY A 276 6.21 19.54 16.52
CA GLY A 276 6.50 18.72 15.33
C GLY A 276 5.27 18.29 14.53
N CYS A 277 4.15 18.99 14.68
CA CYS A 277 2.88 18.77 14.00
C CYS A 277 2.29 20.06 13.43
N VAL A 278 1.29 19.94 12.59
CA VAL A 278 0.30 20.98 12.27
C VAL A 278 -1.03 20.62 12.92
N LEU A 279 -2.03 21.49 12.82
CA LEU A 279 -3.33 21.34 13.46
C LEU A 279 -4.42 21.09 12.42
N LEU A 280 -5.15 19.98 12.58
CA LEU A 280 -6.37 19.70 11.81
C LEU A 280 -7.57 20.21 12.60
N ASP A 281 -8.25 21.25 12.11
CA ASP A 281 -9.39 21.91 12.77
C ASP A 281 -10.72 21.54 12.11
N LEU A 282 -11.61 20.93 12.90
CA LEU A 282 -12.96 20.51 12.47
C LEU A 282 -14.08 21.25 13.20
N ARG A 283 -13.76 22.14 14.18
CA ARG A 283 -14.73 22.77 15.07
C ARG A 283 -15.85 23.52 14.35
N HIS A 284 -15.52 24.15 13.22
CA HIS A 284 -16.48 24.93 12.41
C HIS A 284 -17.49 24.09 11.63
N LEU A 285 -17.26 22.75 11.50
CA LEU A 285 -18.19 21.85 10.80
C LEU A 285 -19.48 21.60 11.59
N GLY A 286 -19.44 21.75 12.91
CA GLY A 286 -20.55 21.53 13.82
C GLY A 286 -20.76 20.05 14.18
N GLU A 287 -21.37 19.84 15.34
CA GLU A 287 -21.55 18.52 15.96
C GLU A 287 -22.35 17.55 15.07
N GLN A 288 -23.45 18.02 14.47
CA GLN A 288 -24.31 17.17 13.64
C GLN A 288 -23.52 16.57 12.46
N ARG A 289 -22.77 17.38 11.71
CA ARG A 289 -21.99 16.93 10.54
C ARG A 289 -20.90 15.95 10.94
N ILE A 290 -20.24 16.21 12.07
CA ILE A 290 -19.19 15.30 12.59
C ILE A 290 -19.80 13.95 12.97
N ARG A 291 -20.92 13.92 13.69
CA ARG A 291 -21.60 12.69 14.09
C ARG A 291 -22.11 11.86 12.91
N GLU A 292 -22.63 12.52 11.86
CA GLU A 292 -23.20 11.83 10.70
C GLU A 292 -22.12 11.33 9.70
N ARG A 293 -21.01 12.07 9.54
CA ARG A 293 -20.06 11.87 8.46
C ARG A 293 -18.66 11.42 8.88
N LEU A 294 -18.29 11.70 10.13
CA LEU A 294 -16.93 11.60 10.65
C LEU A 294 -16.89 11.03 12.08
N TRP A 295 -17.85 10.18 12.46
CA TRP A 295 -17.98 9.67 13.81
C TRP A 295 -16.76 8.85 14.25
N GLN A 296 -16.22 8.01 13.36
CA GLN A 296 -15.04 7.20 13.65
C GLN A 296 -13.80 8.06 13.89
N ILE A 297 -13.65 9.16 13.13
CA ILE A 297 -12.55 10.11 13.34
C ILE A 297 -12.64 10.75 14.72
N SER A 298 -13.85 11.10 15.18
CA SER A 298 -14.08 11.65 16.52
C SER A 298 -13.65 10.67 17.60
N GLU A 299 -14.02 9.40 17.47
CA GLU A 299 -13.61 8.34 18.40
C GLU A 299 -12.09 8.13 18.37
N LEU A 300 -11.48 8.00 17.18
CA LEU A 300 -10.03 7.82 17.05
C LEU A 300 -9.23 8.98 17.64
N ALA A 301 -9.66 10.23 17.44
CA ALA A 301 -9.02 11.40 18.03
C ALA A 301 -9.14 11.40 19.55
N GLN A 302 -10.30 11.05 20.09
CA GLN A 302 -10.53 10.96 21.53
C GLN A 302 -9.70 9.82 22.16
N ASP A 303 -9.77 8.61 21.58
CA ASP A 303 -9.18 7.42 22.18
C ASP A 303 -7.64 7.38 22.06
N LEU A 304 -7.10 7.89 20.95
CA LEU A 304 -5.67 7.77 20.62
C LEU A 304 -4.86 9.06 20.79
N ALA A 305 -5.53 10.21 20.81
CA ALA A 305 -4.87 11.50 21.02
C ALA A 305 -5.43 12.29 22.21
N GLY A 306 -6.50 11.79 22.87
CA GLY A 306 -7.15 12.48 23.99
C GLY A 306 -7.82 13.79 23.57
N THR A 307 -8.14 13.96 22.29
CA THR A 307 -8.60 15.22 21.71
C THR A 307 -10.08 15.14 21.33
N ASP A 308 -10.88 16.03 21.92
CA ASP A 308 -12.28 16.26 21.51
C ASP A 308 -12.31 17.23 20.32
N ILE A 309 -12.49 16.69 19.12
CA ILE A 309 -12.46 17.47 17.87
C ILE A 309 -13.56 18.52 17.73
N LEU A 310 -14.56 18.49 18.60
CA LEU A 310 -15.59 19.55 18.69
C LEU A 310 -15.08 20.79 19.45
N LYS A 311 -14.06 20.62 20.30
CA LYS A 311 -13.55 21.68 21.20
C LYS A 311 -12.19 22.21 20.78
N GLU A 312 -11.32 21.34 20.28
CA GLU A 312 -9.94 21.67 19.95
C GLU A 312 -9.45 20.97 18.67
N PRO A 313 -8.46 21.55 17.96
CA PRO A 313 -7.90 20.94 16.77
C PRO A 313 -6.97 19.77 17.13
N VAL A 314 -6.89 18.78 16.24
CA VAL A 314 -6.05 17.59 16.39
C VAL A 314 -4.64 17.84 15.85
N ARG A 315 -3.62 17.38 16.56
CA ARG A 315 -2.22 17.42 16.10
C ARG A 315 -1.97 16.31 15.08
N VAL A 316 -1.61 16.70 13.87
CA VAL A 316 -1.33 15.79 12.76
C VAL A 316 0.01 16.10 12.11
N ARG A 317 0.59 15.12 11.44
CA ARG A 317 1.85 15.25 10.70
C ARG A 317 1.88 14.28 9.52
N PRO A 318 2.75 14.50 8.52
CA PRO A 318 2.95 13.52 7.46
C PRO A 318 3.43 12.18 8.04
N GLY A 319 2.77 11.09 7.64
CA GLY A 319 3.17 9.72 7.99
C GLY A 319 3.08 8.80 6.80
N MET A 320 3.96 7.79 6.75
CA MET A 320 3.92 6.79 5.67
C MET A 320 2.54 6.15 5.58
N HIS A 321 1.98 6.11 4.35
CA HIS A 321 0.60 5.68 4.14
C HIS A 321 0.41 4.63 3.05
N TYR A 322 1.03 4.80 1.89
CA TYR A 322 0.85 3.92 0.75
C TYR A 322 2.13 3.80 -0.07
N HIS A 323 2.41 2.60 -0.57
CA HIS A 323 3.53 2.34 -1.47
C HIS A 323 3.02 2.17 -2.90
N MET A 324 3.46 3.01 -3.83
CA MET A 324 3.02 2.94 -5.22
C MET A 324 3.71 1.85 -6.02
N GLY A 325 4.94 1.50 -5.63
CA GLY A 325 5.70 0.41 -6.21
C GLY A 325 5.25 -0.98 -5.74
N GLY A 326 5.93 -2.03 -6.17
CA GLY A 326 5.64 -3.41 -5.81
C GLY A 326 6.13 -4.42 -6.86
N VAL A 327 5.57 -5.62 -6.81
CA VAL A 327 5.85 -6.64 -7.83
C VAL A 327 5.42 -6.12 -9.20
N LYS A 328 6.34 -6.06 -10.16
CA LYS A 328 5.99 -5.66 -11.54
C LYS A 328 4.97 -6.61 -12.13
N THR A 329 3.85 -6.07 -12.60
CA THR A 329 2.80 -6.84 -13.29
C THR A 329 2.35 -6.14 -14.56
N ASP A 330 1.69 -6.87 -15.43
CA ASP A 330 0.88 -6.31 -16.51
C ASP A 330 -0.53 -5.94 -15.98
N VAL A 331 -1.37 -5.41 -16.87
CA VAL A 331 -2.77 -5.02 -16.55
C VAL A 331 -3.69 -6.22 -16.19
N HIS A 332 -3.22 -7.44 -16.31
CA HIS A 332 -3.89 -8.67 -15.89
C HIS A 332 -3.31 -9.25 -14.60
N GLY A 333 -2.41 -8.53 -13.96
CA GLY A 333 -1.74 -8.94 -12.72
C GLY A 333 -0.65 -9.99 -12.91
N ALA A 334 -0.30 -10.39 -14.14
CA ALA A 334 0.75 -11.38 -14.39
C ALA A 334 2.14 -10.76 -14.19
N SER A 335 2.98 -11.44 -13.40
CA SER A 335 4.39 -11.06 -13.22
C SER A 335 5.28 -11.61 -14.35
N SER A 336 6.58 -11.25 -14.32
CA SER A 336 7.57 -11.81 -15.25
C SER A 336 7.88 -13.29 -15.01
N VAL A 337 7.49 -13.85 -13.87
CA VAL A 337 7.66 -15.28 -13.54
C VAL A 337 6.34 -16.00 -13.81
N PRO A 338 6.27 -16.91 -14.79
CA PRO A 338 5.06 -17.65 -15.14
C PRO A 338 4.42 -18.31 -13.91
N GLY A 339 3.09 -18.17 -13.80
CA GLY A 339 2.32 -18.70 -12.67
C GLY A 339 2.33 -17.83 -11.41
N ILE A 340 3.08 -16.71 -11.38
CA ILE A 340 2.98 -15.70 -10.33
C ILE A 340 2.17 -14.52 -10.84
N PHE A 341 1.13 -14.17 -10.08
CA PHE A 341 0.30 -12.98 -10.27
C PHE A 341 0.37 -12.12 -9.01
N ALA A 342 0.09 -10.83 -9.13
CA ALA A 342 -0.06 -9.97 -7.97
C ALA A 342 -1.17 -8.92 -8.20
N ALA A 343 -1.82 -8.48 -7.09
CA ALA A 343 -2.88 -7.47 -7.15
C ALA A 343 -2.97 -6.70 -5.84
N GLY A 344 -3.43 -5.44 -5.91
CA GLY A 344 -3.48 -4.51 -4.79
C GLY A 344 -2.08 -3.98 -4.44
N GLU A 345 -1.92 -3.39 -3.27
CA GLU A 345 -0.72 -2.65 -2.88
C GLU A 345 0.61 -3.45 -2.90
N CYS A 346 0.59 -4.79 -3.02
CA CYS A 346 1.82 -5.54 -3.23
C CYS A 346 2.27 -5.60 -4.70
N ALA A 347 1.40 -5.20 -5.64
CA ALA A 347 1.66 -5.15 -7.07
C ALA A 347 1.99 -3.73 -7.53
N CYS A 348 2.81 -3.61 -8.56
CA CYS A 348 2.97 -2.39 -9.33
C CYS A 348 2.49 -2.64 -10.76
N VAL A 349 1.21 -2.35 -11.00
CA VAL A 349 0.61 -2.28 -12.34
C VAL A 349 0.81 -0.89 -12.94
N THR A 350 1.56 -0.02 -12.24
CA THR A 350 1.90 1.37 -12.58
C THR A 350 0.77 2.38 -12.52
N VAL A 351 -0.44 1.97 -12.17
CA VAL A 351 -1.63 2.86 -12.15
C VAL A 351 -1.49 4.10 -11.25
N HIS A 352 -0.60 4.05 -10.27
CA HIS A 352 -0.37 5.15 -9.33
C HIS A 352 0.85 6.01 -9.64
N GLY A 353 1.77 5.51 -10.46
CA GLY A 353 3.01 6.20 -10.80
C GLY A 353 3.73 6.80 -9.60
N ALA A 354 4.08 8.08 -9.66
CA ALA A 354 4.85 8.73 -8.60
C ALA A 354 4.02 9.20 -7.38
N ASN A 355 2.67 9.24 -7.49
CA ASN A 355 1.79 9.64 -6.39
C ASN A 355 0.35 9.21 -6.65
N ARG A 356 -0.25 8.48 -5.71
CA ARG A 356 -1.59 7.92 -5.84
C ARG A 356 -2.69 8.97 -5.59
N LEU A 357 -3.66 9.03 -6.49
CA LEU A 357 -4.89 9.78 -6.28
C LEU A 357 -5.70 9.18 -5.11
N GLY A 358 -6.21 10.03 -4.22
CA GLY A 358 -7.08 9.59 -3.11
C GLY A 358 -8.29 8.81 -3.64
N GLY A 359 -8.67 7.72 -2.94
CA GLY A 359 -9.80 6.86 -3.33
C GLY A 359 -9.48 5.75 -4.35
N ASN A 360 -8.32 5.80 -5.05
CA ASN A 360 -7.94 4.77 -6.03
C ASN A 360 -7.36 3.49 -5.39
N SER A 361 -6.92 3.50 -4.13
CA SER A 361 -6.34 2.33 -3.48
C SER A 361 -7.33 1.17 -3.34
N LEU A 362 -8.53 1.42 -2.79
CA LEU A 362 -9.57 0.40 -2.72
C LEU A 362 -10.02 -0.03 -4.12
N LEU A 363 -10.13 0.92 -5.06
CA LEU A 363 -10.51 0.64 -6.44
C LEU A 363 -9.53 -0.31 -7.12
N GLU A 364 -8.23 -0.07 -6.94
CA GLU A 364 -7.18 -0.96 -7.44
C GLU A 364 -7.35 -2.40 -6.93
N THR A 365 -7.60 -2.57 -5.62
CA THR A 365 -7.78 -3.91 -5.05
C THR A 365 -8.99 -4.65 -5.64
N VAL A 366 -10.04 -3.93 -6.02
CA VAL A 366 -11.26 -4.50 -6.60
C VAL A 366 -11.06 -4.83 -8.08
N VAL A 367 -10.66 -3.85 -8.88
CA VAL A 367 -10.50 -3.98 -10.34
C VAL A 367 -9.37 -4.97 -10.67
N PHE A 368 -8.14 -4.71 -10.20
CA PHE A 368 -7.02 -5.59 -10.52
C PHE A 368 -7.05 -6.91 -9.75
N GLY A 369 -7.70 -6.96 -8.57
CA GLY A 369 -8.02 -8.22 -7.93
C GLY A 369 -8.88 -9.12 -8.81
N ARG A 370 -9.95 -8.58 -9.42
CA ARG A 370 -10.80 -9.30 -10.37
C ARG A 370 -10.02 -9.71 -11.62
N ARG A 371 -9.25 -8.80 -12.23
CA ARG A 371 -8.46 -9.08 -13.44
C ARG A 371 -7.41 -10.17 -13.20
N ALA A 372 -6.67 -10.08 -12.10
CA ALA A 372 -5.69 -11.11 -11.73
C ALA A 372 -6.34 -12.47 -11.45
N GLY A 373 -7.51 -12.48 -10.78
CA GLY A 373 -8.28 -13.71 -10.56
C GLY A 373 -8.70 -14.38 -11.85
N ALA A 374 -9.16 -13.59 -12.82
CA ALA A 374 -9.53 -14.07 -14.16
C ALA A 374 -8.33 -14.65 -14.91
N ALA A 375 -7.23 -13.90 -14.99
CA ALA A 375 -6.04 -14.31 -15.73
C ALA A 375 -5.35 -15.53 -15.10
N ALA A 376 -5.28 -15.58 -13.76
CA ALA A 376 -4.75 -16.74 -13.06
C ALA A 376 -5.59 -18.00 -13.28
N ALA A 377 -6.93 -17.88 -13.34
CA ALA A 377 -7.82 -18.99 -13.65
C ALA A 377 -7.60 -19.51 -15.08
N ASP A 378 -7.44 -18.59 -16.07
CA ASP A 378 -7.17 -18.96 -17.46
C ASP A 378 -5.81 -19.66 -17.59
N TYR A 379 -4.77 -19.12 -16.92
CA TYR A 379 -3.46 -19.76 -16.84
C TYR A 379 -3.53 -21.16 -16.20
N ALA A 380 -4.21 -21.28 -15.05
CA ALA A 380 -4.31 -22.54 -14.32
C ALA A 380 -5.02 -23.65 -15.11
N ARG A 381 -5.98 -23.31 -15.98
CA ARG A 381 -6.61 -24.28 -16.87
C ARG A 381 -5.65 -24.82 -17.92
N ALA A 382 -4.74 -24.00 -18.42
CA ALA A 382 -3.76 -24.39 -19.44
C ALA A 382 -2.52 -25.07 -18.85
N ALA A 383 -2.16 -24.75 -17.60
CA ALA A 383 -0.95 -25.26 -16.96
C ALA A 383 -1.08 -26.73 -16.53
N ALA A 384 0.03 -27.48 -16.62
CA ALA A 384 0.08 -28.86 -16.13
C ALA A 384 -0.10 -28.92 -14.60
N PRO A 385 -0.72 -30.00 -14.06
CA PRO A 385 -0.82 -30.22 -12.62
C PRO A 385 0.56 -30.34 -11.99
N HIS A 386 0.67 -29.86 -10.74
CA HIS A 386 1.87 -29.98 -9.91
C HIS A 386 1.49 -30.25 -8.46
N ASN A 387 2.14 -31.23 -7.83
CA ASN A 387 1.78 -31.71 -6.48
C ASN A 387 2.54 -30.95 -5.34
N GLY A 388 3.19 -29.84 -5.65
CA GLY A 388 4.09 -29.15 -4.71
C GLY A 388 5.45 -29.82 -4.61
N SER A 389 6.38 -29.19 -3.93
CA SER A 389 7.75 -29.70 -3.73
C SER A 389 7.96 -30.07 -2.28
N GLN A 390 7.88 -31.37 -1.97
CA GLN A 390 8.18 -31.88 -0.62
C GLN A 390 9.65 -31.63 -0.25
N ALA A 391 10.55 -31.63 -1.23
CA ALA A 391 11.96 -31.29 -1.01
C ALA A 391 12.10 -29.82 -0.56
N ALA A 392 11.42 -28.89 -1.22
CA ALA A 392 11.43 -27.48 -0.84
C ALA A 392 10.83 -27.26 0.57
N ALA A 393 9.77 -28.00 0.93
CA ALA A 393 9.21 -27.94 2.30
C ALA A 393 10.23 -28.43 3.33
N THR A 394 10.94 -29.53 3.04
CA THR A 394 11.99 -30.07 3.92
C THR A 394 13.16 -29.09 4.09
N ASP A 395 13.59 -28.44 3.03
CA ASP A 395 14.66 -27.45 3.10
C ASP A 395 14.24 -26.19 3.85
N GLN A 396 13.00 -25.76 3.68
CA GLN A 396 12.44 -24.64 4.45
C GLN A 396 12.32 -24.99 5.94
N GLU A 397 11.89 -26.21 6.27
CA GLU A 397 11.84 -26.71 7.65
C GLU A 397 13.21 -26.69 8.31
N LYS A 398 14.26 -27.15 7.60
CA LYS A 398 15.65 -27.07 8.09
C LYS A 398 16.10 -25.63 8.31
N ALA A 399 15.76 -24.72 7.39
CA ALA A 399 16.11 -23.30 7.51
C ALA A 399 15.45 -22.66 8.73
N LEU A 400 14.17 -22.92 8.98
CA LEU A 400 13.45 -22.41 10.16
C LEU A 400 14.00 -23.02 11.45
N THR A 401 14.30 -24.33 11.46
CA THR A 401 14.92 -25.02 12.60
C THR A 401 16.28 -24.39 12.92
N ALA A 402 17.11 -24.12 11.93
CA ALA A 402 18.39 -23.45 12.13
C ALA A 402 18.25 -22.06 12.76
N VAL A 403 17.18 -21.29 12.45
CA VAL A 403 16.88 -20.02 13.12
C VAL A 403 16.48 -20.23 14.57
N LEU A 404 15.65 -21.23 14.85
CA LEU A 404 15.22 -21.57 16.22
C LEU A 404 16.42 -22.01 17.09
N GLU A 405 17.39 -22.72 16.52
CA GLU A 405 18.58 -23.21 17.23
C GLU A 405 19.67 -22.14 17.47
N ARG A 406 19.62 -21.01 16.76
CA ARG A 406 20.61 -19.93 16.94
C ARG A 406 20.61 -19.43 18.38
N PRO A 407 21.80 -19.18 18.96
CA PRO A 407 21.90 -18.59 20.30
C PRO A 407 21.29 -17.19 20.33
N ARG A 408 20.81 -16.80 21.48
CA ARG A 408 20.35 -15.43 21.75
C ARG A 408 21.56 -14.47 21.67
N ARG A 409 21.39 -13.31 21.07
CA ARG A 409 22.40 -12.25 20.95
C ARG A 409 21.87 -10.96 21.57
N GLU A 410 22.72 -9.91 21.63
CA GLU A 410 22.34 -8.58 22.09
C GLU A 410 21.33 -7.94 21.15
N ASP A 411 21.49 -8.14 19.84
CA ASP A 411 20.53 -7.69 18.84
C ASP A 411 19.18 -8.39 19.01
N THR A 412 18.12 -7.58 18.84
CA THR A 412 16.74 -8.07 18.88
C THR A 412 15.98 -7.69 17.60
N ILE A 413 14.95 -8.48 17.25
CA ILE A 413 14.06 -8.19 16.11
C ILE A 413 13.49 -6.77 16.25
N ALA A 414 13.01 -6.41 17.44
CA ALA A 414 12.45 -5.11 17.74
C ALA A 414 13.50 -3.98 17.63
N GLY A 415 14.74 -4.23 18.02
CA GLY A 415 15.86 -3.29 17.91
C GLY A 415 16.17 -2.94 16.45
N ILE A 416 16.41 -3.98 15.63
CA ILE A 416 16.70 -3.81 14.20
C ILE A 416 15.52 -3.13 13.48
N ARG A 417 14.27 -3.54 13.76
CA ARG A 417 13.06 -2.92 13.18
C ARG A 417 12.96 -1.43 13.53
N ARG A 418 13.28 -1.05 14.77
CA ARG A 418 13.27 0.36 15.22
C ARG A 418 14.34 1.18 14.51
N GLU A 419 15.57 0.66 14.42
CA GLU A 419 16.66 1.33 13.70
C GLU A 419 16.33 1.49 12.22
N MET A 420 15.80 0.47 11.57
CA MET A 420 15.31 0.55 10.18
C MET A 420 14.26 1.64 10.04
N GLY A 421 13.20 1.61 10.85
CA GLY A 421 12.10 2.57 10.77
C GLY A 421 12.56 4.02 10.99
N ALA A 422 13.45 4.25 11.96
CA ALA A 422 14.04 5.57 12.22
C ALA A 422 14.89 6.04 11.03
N THR A 423 15.75 5.17 10.48
CA THR A 423 16.60 5.48 9.33
C THR A 423 15.78 5.84 8.09
N MET A 424 14.77 5.01 7.78
CA MET A 424 13.92 5.22 6.61
C MET A 424 13.09 6.51 6.74
N THR A 425 12.55 6.79 7.91
CA THR A 425 11.78 8.02 8.14
C THR A 425 12.65 9.27 8.06
N ALA A 426 13.86 9.23 8.65
CA ALA A 426 14.74 10.39 8.65
C ALA A 426 15.34 10.71 7.27
N ASN A 427 15.70 9.67 6.49
CA ASN A 427 16.49 9.84 5.25
C ASN A 427 15.68 9.64 3.95
N LEU A 428 14.52 8.98 4.04
CA LEU A 428 13.64 8.66 2.91
C LEU A 428 12.19 9.10 3.19
N GLY A 429 12.02 10.14 4.01
CA GLY A 429 10.75 10.77 4.33
C GLY A 429 10.21 11.65 3.20
N VAL A 430 9.48 12.70 3.58
CA VAL A 430 8.85 13.65 2.64
C VAL A 430 9.93 14.37 1.80
N PHE A 431 10.99 14.87 2.44
CA PHE A 431 12.15 15.45 1.78
C PHE A 431 13.36 14.52 1.86
N ARG A 432 14.14 14.48 0.78
CA ARG A 432 15.28 13.56 0.60
C ARG A 432 16.50 14.30 0.10
N THR A 433 17.70 13.83 0.47
CA THR A 433 18.98 14.34 -0.04
C THR A 433 19.87 13.17 -0.43
N GLU A 434 20.81 13.35 -1.36
CA GLU A 434 21.77 12.32 -1.75
C GLU A 434 22.50 11.75 -0.53
N LYS A 435 22.98 12.63 0.36
CA LYS A 435 23.67 12.22 1.59
C LYS A 435 22.80 11.33 2.48
N GLY A 436 21.58 11.76 2.81
CA GLY A 436 20.67 10.98 3.65
C GLY A 436 20.31 9.63 3.05
N MET A 437 20.03 9.59 1.73
CA MET A 437 19.71 8.33 1.05
C MET A 437 20.91 7.38 1.01
N ALA A 438 22.14 7.88 0.79
CA ALA A 438 23.35 7.08 0.84
C ALA A 438 23.61 6.50 2.24
N GLU A 439 23.38 7.30 3.30
CA GLU A 439 23.41 6.84 4.69
C GLU A 439 22.38 5.74 4.96
N ALA A 440 21.16 5.88 4.40
CA ALA A 440 20.12 4.84 4.51
C ALA A 440 20.54 3.53 3.81
N VAL A 441 21.06 3.60 2.59
CA VAL A 441 21.59 2.40 1.88
C VAL A 441 22.63 1.69 2.72
N ALA A 442 23.62 2.43 3.26
CA ALA A 442 24.66 1.85 4.09
C ALA A 442 24.10 1.21 5.37
N LYS A 443 23.17 1.92 6.06
CA LYS A 443 22.56 1.44 7.30
C LYS A 443 21.69 0.20 7.08
N ILE A 444 20.90 0.16 6.01
CA ILE A 444 20.10 -1.03 5.70
C ILE A 444 21.01 -2.23 5.39
N GLY A 445 22.12 -2.03 4.69
CA GLY A 445 23.14 -3.06 4.49
C GLY A 445 23.69 -3.62 5.81
N GLU A 446 24.07 -2.73 6.75
CA GLU A 446 24.49 -3.13 8.11
C GLU A 446 23.39 -3.93 8.84
N LEU A 447 22.15 -3.46 8.79
CA LEU A 447 21.04 -4.15 9.45
C LEU A 447 20.75 -5.53 8.86
N LYS A 448 20.95 -5.71 7.55
CA LYS A 448 20.83 -7.03 6.89
C LYS A 448 21.92 -7.99 7.36
N GLU A 449 23.16 -7.53 7.56
CA GLU A 449 24.22 -8.37 8.13
C GLU A 449 23.89 -8.80 9.57
N ARG A 450 23.46 -7.87 10.41
CA ARG A 450 23.04 -8.17 11.79
C ARG A 450 21.86 -9.15 11.82
N TYR A 451 20.86 -8.97 10.92
CA TYR A 451 19.72 -9.87 10.78
C TYR A 451 20.15 -11.31 10.44
N ARG A 452 21.15 -11.53 9.58
CA ARG A 452 21.62 -12.87 9.19
C ARG A 452 22.08 -13.71 10.38
N SER A 453 22.60 -13.08 11.41
CA SER A 453 23.08 -13.75 12.63
C SER A 453 22.07 -13.77 13.77
N LEU A 454 20.91 -13.12 13.60
CA LEU A 454 19.88 -12.98 14.63
C LEU A 454 19.22 -14.31 14.95
N GLY A 455 19.06 -14.63 16.24
CA GLY A 455 18.25 -15.74 16.74
C GLY A 455 16.96 -15.22 17.38
N VAL A 456 15.93 -16.07 17.39
CA VAL A 456 14.67 -15.80 18.06
C VAL A 456 14.73 -16.17 19.55
N GLN A 457 13.90 -15.53 20.37
CA GLN A 457 13.87 -15.80 21.83
C GLN A 457 13.01 -17.01 22.16
N ASP A 458 11.81 -17.07 21.59
CA ASP A 458 10.94 -18.23 21.70
C ASP A 458 11.45 -19.36 20.79
N LYS A 459 11.76 -20.52 21.41
CA LYS A 459 12.24 -21.73 20.72
C LYS A 459 11.12 -22.72 20.42
N GLY A 460 9.91 -22.43 20.86
CA GLY A 460 8.71 -23.21 20.55
C GLY A 460 8.33 -23.12 19.07
N ARG A 461 7.31 -23.90 18.69
CA ARG A 461 6.79 -23.90 17.31
C ARG A 461 5.35 -23.41 17.23
N VAL A 462 4.58 -23.60 18.29
CA VAL A 462 3.16 -23.29 18.38
C VAL A 462 2.97 -21.80 18.57
N PHE A 463 2.33 -21.13 17.60
CA PHE A 463 2.12 -19.68 17.60
C PHE A 463 3.39 -18.87 17.93
N ASN A 464 4.53 -19.26 17.36
CA ASN A 464 5.79 -18.56 17.58
C ASN A 464 5.82 -17.22 16.81
N PHE A 465 5.37 -16.17 17.48
CA PHE A 465 5.37 -14.81 16.93
C PHE A 465 6.79 -14.22 16.81
N ASP A 466 7.77 -14.70 17.55
CA ASP A 466 9.16 -14.30 17.36
C ASP A 466 9.69 -14.81 16.01
N LEU A 467 9.36 -16.05 15.65
CA LEU A 467 9.76 -16.63 14.37
C LEU A 467 9.09 -15.91 13.19
N THR A 468 7.77 -15.65 13.27
CA THR A 468 7.10 -14.89 12.21
C THR A 468 7.61 -13.46 12.12
N SER A 469 7.86 -12.79 13.26
CA SER A 469 8.46 -11.43 13.29
C SER A 469 9.89 -11.40 12.72
N TYR A 470 10.66 -12.47 12.92
CA TYR A 470 11.97 -12.64 12.28
C TYR A 470 11.83 -12.70 10.76
N LEU A 471 10.92 -13.51 10.23
CA LEU A 471 10.68 -13.63 8.78
C LEU A 471 10.20 -12.31 8.19
N GLU A 472 9.23 -11.66 8.84
CA GLU A 472 8.72 -10.33 8.43
C GLU A 472 9.82 -9.26 8.41
N LEU A 473 10.73 -9.27 9.40
CA LEU A 473 11.87 -8.35 9.39
C LEU A 473 12.77 -8.57 8.17
N GLY A 474 12.99 -9.82 7.77
CA GLY A 474 13.76 -10.14 6.56
C GLY A 474 13.08 -9.61 5.29
N TYR A 475 11.76 -9.68 5.21
CA TYR A 475 10.98 -9.13 4.08
C TYR A 475 11.03 -7.60 4.07
N LEU A 476 10.88 -6.97 5.23
CA LEU A 476 10.99 -5.51 5.37
C LEU A 476 12.36 -4.98 4.97
N LEU A 477 13.44 -5.68 5.34
CA LEU A 477 14.81 -5.30 4.98
C LEU A 477 15.07 -5.42 3.46
N ASP A 478 14.52 -6.45 2.79
CA ASP A 478 14.60 -6.55 1.33
C ASP A 478 13.87 -5.37 0.64
N CYS A 479 12.67 -5.04 1.12
CA CYS A 479 11.91 -3.90 0.61
C CYS A 479 12.61 -2.55 0.89
N ALA A 480 13.13 -2.35 2.10
CA ALA A 480 13.84 -1.13 2.49
C ALA A 480 15.09 -0.89 1.63
N GLU A 481 15.83 -1.94 1.33
CA GLU A 481 17.00 -1.88 0.45
C GLU A 481 16.62 -1.46 -0.98
N CYS A 482 15.55 -2.03 -1.54
CA CYS A 482 15.04 -1.64 -2.86
C CYS A 482 14.57 -0.18 -2.88
N ILE A 483 13.84 0.27 -1.84
CA ILE A 483 13.40 1.67 -1.72
C ILE A 483 14.60 2.61 -1.68
N ALA A 484 15.58 2.34 -0.81
CA ALA A 484 16.73 3.22 -0.63
C ALA A 484 17.60 3.29 -1.89
N THR A 485 17.85 2.15 -2.54
CA THR A 485 18.66 2.06 -3.75
C THR A 485 17.99 2.78 -4.93
N ALA A 486 16.69 2.56 -5.16
CA ALA A 486 15.94 3.22 -6.23
C ALA A 486 15.84 4.73 -6.00
N ALA A 487 15.57 5.16 -4.76
CA ALA A 487 15.48 6.59 -4.40
C ALA A 487 16.81 7.32 -4.58
N LEU A 488 17.94 6.73 -4.19
CA LEU A 488 19.26 7.31 -4.38
C LEU A 488 19.60 7.49 -5.86
N ALA A 489 19.20 6.54 -6.69
CA ALA A 489 19.50 6.55 -8.12
C ALA A 489 18.69 7.59 -8.90
N ARG A 490 17.43 7.88 -8.50
CA ARG A 490 16.55 8.84 -9.21
C ARG A 490 16.93 10.28 -8.87
N ARG A 491 17.43 11.03 -9.88
CA ARG A 491 17.92 12.40 -9.73
C ARG A 491 16.93 13.44 -10.25
N GLU A 492 15.72 13.42 -9.73
CA GLU A 492 14.66 14.40 -9.98
C GLU A 492 13.73 14.49 -8.76
N SER A 493 12.80 15.41 -8.77
CA SER A 493 11.63 15.42 -7.89
C SER A 493 10.37 15.15 -8.69
N ARG A 494 9.63 14.09 -8.35
CA ARG A 494 8.38 13.69 -9.00
C ARG A 494 7.41 13.09 -7.99
N GLY A 495 6.19 13.63 -7.91
CA GLY A 495 5.14 13.14 -7.02
C GLY A 495 5.59 13.07 -5.56
N ALA A 496 5.60 11.88 -4.98
CA ALA A 496 6.02 11.62 -3.60
C ALA A 496 7.54 11.53 -3.41
N HIS A 497 8.32 11.45 -4.48
CA HIS A 497 9.78 11.49 -4.42
C HIS A 497 10.25 12.94 -4.55
N SER A 498 10.59 13.59 -3.42
CA SER A 498 11.00 14.99 -3.39
C SER A 498 12.44 15.14 -2.92
N ARG A 499 13.31 15.57 -3.82
CA ARG A 499 14.76 15.76 -3.61
C ARG A 499 15.09 17.23 -3.44
N LEU A 500 15.69 17.59 -2.29
CA LEU A 500 16.15 18.97 -2.06
C LEU A 500 17.34 19.36 -2.95
N ASP A 501 18.13 18.36 -3.36
CA ASP A 501 19.28 18.52 -4.25
C ASP A 501 18.93 18.44 -5.75
N PHE A 502 17.76 17.92 -6.11
CA PHE A 502 17.19 17.88 -7.46
C PHE A 502 15.70 18.26 -7.42
N PRO A 503 15.35 19.53 -7.17
CA PRO A 503 13.97 19.94 -6.86
C PRO A 503 13.02 19.90 -8.07
N GLU A 504 13.55 19.90 -9.29
CA GLU A 504 12.74 19.93 -10.51
C GLU A 504 12.44 18.51 -11.03
N ARG A 505 11.30 18.38 -11.72
CA ARG A 505 10.95 17.20 -12.51
C ARG A 505 11.72 17.21 -13.82
N ASP A 506 12.26 16.07 -14.22
CA ASP A 506 13.07 15.89 -15.42
C ASP A 506 12.45 14.81 -16.31
N ASP A 507 11.56 15.22 -17.23
CA ASP A 507 10.88 14.29 -18.14
C ASP A 507 11.83 13.72 -19.20
N ASP A 508 12.89 14.42 -19.58
CA ASP A 508 13.82 13.99 -20.62
C ASP A 508 14.65 12.76 -20.16
N ASN A 509 15.05 12.74 -18.89
CA ASN A 509 15.91 11.69 -18.37
C ASN A 509 15.16 10.70 -17.44
N TRP A 510 14.07 11.11 -16.79
CA TRP A 510 13.45 10.37 -15.71
C TRP A 510 11.97 10.00 -15.90
N LEU A 511 11.36 10.26 -17.06
CA LEU A 511 10.04 9.72 -17.40
C LEU A 511 10.17 8.23 -17.72
N LYS A 512 10.50 7.44 -16.70
CA LYS A 512 10.73 6.00 -16.79
C LYS A 512 10.50 5.31 -15.44
N HIS A 513 10.07 4.06 -15.49
CA HIS A 513 9.96 3.20 -14.33
C HIS A 513 11.33 2.70 -13.89
N SER A 514 11.55 2.55 -12.59
CA SER A 514 12.70 1.86 -12.03
C SER A 514 12.37 0.38 -11.78
N LEU A 515 13.32 -0.51 -12.01
CA LEU A 515 13.17 -1.96 -11.85
C LEU A 515 14.31 -2.47 -10.97
N CYS A 516 13.97 -3.03 -9.80
CA CYS A 516 14.92 -3.63 -8.88
C CYS A 516 14.97 -5.15 -9.09
N TYR A 517 16.08 -5.66 -9.58
CA TYR A 517 16.36 -7.09 -9.70
C TYR A 517 17.26 -7.56 -8.57
N ARG A 518 16.95 -8.71 -7.98
CA ARG A 518 17.77 -9.31 -6.93
C ARG A 518 19.09 -9.85 -7.50
N THR A 519 20.20 -9.48 -6.86
CA THR A 519 21.52 -10.10 -7.08
C THR A 519 22.17 -10.48 -5.74
N PRO A 520 23.24 -11.29 -5.73
CA PRO A 520 24.00 -11.59 -4.51
C PRO A 520 24.56 -10.33 -3.81
N ASP A 521 24.88 -9.30 -4.60
CA ASP A 521 25.51 -8.05 -4.14
C ASP A 521 24.48 -6.93 -3.81
N GLY A 522 23.19 -7.24 -3.80
CA GLY A 522 22.10 -6.30 -3.56
C GLY A 522 21.26 -6.01 -4.80
N PRO A 523 20.37 -4.98 -4.76
CA PRO A 523 19.50 -4.64 -5.88
C PRO A 523 20.28 -4.11 -7.09
N ARG A 524 20.11 -4.74 -8.26
CA ARG A 524 20.52 -4.18 -9.55
C ARG A 524 19.35 -3.41 -10.15
N LEU A 525 19.57 -2.15 -10.48
CA LEU A 525 18.56 -1.31 -11.12
C LEU A 525 18.60 -1.46 -12.64
N ASP A 526 17.40 -1.41 -13.21
CA ASP A 526 17.13 -1.28 -14.64
C ASP A 526 15.96 -0.32 -14.80
N TYR A 527 15.65 0.08 -16.03
CA TYR A 527 14.60 1.07 -16.31
C TYR A 527 13.71 0.61 -17.46
N GLY A 528 12.42 0.94 -17.37
CA GLY A 528 11.42 0.69 -18.42
C GLY A 528 10.71 1.96 -18.84
N PRO A 529 10.18 2.02 -20.07
CA PRO A 529 9.42 3.17 -20.56
C PRO A 529 8.06 3.27 -19.85
N VAL A 530 7.52 4.49 -19.78
CA VAL A 530 6.12 4.77 -19.39
C VAL A 530 5.24 4.69 -20.65
N THR A 531 4.09 4.05 -20.53
CA THR A 531 3.10 3.96 -21.61
C THR A 531 2.26 5.23 -21.67
N LEU A 532 2.48 6.03 -22.70
CA LEU A 532 1.71 7.27 -22.98
C LEU A 532 0.71 6.99 -24.11
N THR A 533 -0.59 7.09 -23.84
CA THR A 533 -1.65 6.87 -24.86
C THR A 533 -2.37 8.14 -25.26
N ARG A 534 -2.69 9.03 -24.31
CA ARG A 534 -3.54 10.22 -24.55
C ARG A 534 -2.90 11.52 -24.10
N TRP A 535 -2.23 11.56 -22.95
CA TRP A 535 -1.81 12.80 -22.31
C TRP A 535 -0.30 12.90 -22.24
N GLN A 536 0.23 13.99 -22.77
CA GLN A 536 1.65 14.31 -22.61
C GLN A 536 1.91 14.89 -21.22
N PRO A 537 3.12 14.69 -20.65
CA PRO A 537 3.50 15.29 -19.39
C PRO A 537 3.38 16.81 -19.40
N GLU A 538 2.66 17.37 -18.43
CA GLU A 538 2.51 18.81 -18.23
C GLU A 538 2.89 19.17 -16.79
N ARG A 539 3.27 20.44 -16.56
CA ARG A 539 3.52 20.91 -15.19
C ARG A 539 2.22 20.91 -14.39
N ARG A 540 2.23 20.23 -13.24
CA ARG A 540 1.06 20.22 -12.35
C ARG A 540 0.88 21.61 -11.71
N ALA A 541 -0.34 22.17 -11.77
CA ALA A 541 -0.78 23.36 -11.07
C ALA A 541 -1.99 23.02 -10.18
N TYR A 542 -1.98 23.53 -8.93
CA TYR A 542 -3.00 23.26 -7.91
C TYR A 542 -3.34 24.51 -7.08
#